data_07052492ea3ab70432e2f46528a47c19
#
_entry.id   07052492ea3ab70432e2f46528a47c19
#
_cell.length_a   1.000
_cell.length_b   1.000
_cell.length_c   1.000
_cell.angle_alpha   90.00
_cell.angle_beta   90.00
_cell.angle_gamma   90.00
#
_symmetry.space_group_name_H-M   'P 1'
#
loop_
_entity.id
_entity.type
_entity.pdbx_description
1 polymer ?
#
loop_
_entity_poly.entity_id
_entity_poly.type
_entity_poly.pdbx_seq_one_letter_code
_entity_poly.pdbx_strand_id
1 'polypeptide(L)'
;MAPKQSTDAAWLGLDLGTQSVRAMVVSGAGETLAAGSHKLTSRRDGPRHEQDPEEWWRAISGACQAAFAELPASFTVQGVAADGTSGTILLVDGNGWPLTPALMYDDSRAVEEIKRVNEAGAAVWATLGYNRMQVSWALPKLLWLFNQQRDLTAGTRLAHQTDFINRRLVGIEVATDTSNALKTGVDLINERWPEEVFAALGVPGEILPEVVRAGTFLGVVSAEAALQTGIPEGTPVIAGMTDGCAAQMGAGALSVGSWNSILGTTLVLKGVTSELIKDPAGVLYSHRSPDGNWLPGGASSSGAGAISKLFAGRDLEALEKRAAEREPADIVTYPLHGLGERFPFIAPDAEGFTLGQPADEIDQYAALLQGVAFIERLCFDYLDMLGAPIDGPVVFTGGGARSRYWCQLRTDVLGRPVALPENAEAALGMAVLAAAAGRKVADVASAMVRIREVIDPRPERVGCFRESYLRLVDELVRRGWLKTTVAQHAYQRAV
;
A
#
# COMPACT_ATOMS: atom_id res chain seq x y z
N MET A 1 -7.96 50.06 0.65
CA MET A 1 -7.74 48.62 0.84
C MET A 1 -8.28 47.94 -0.40
N ALA A 2 -7.44 47.34 -1.22
CA ALA A 2 -7.90 46.48 -2.31
C ALA A 2 -8.61 45.26 -1.71
N PRO A 3 -9.74 44.79 -2.31
CA PRO A 3 -10.39 43.57 -1.82
C PRO A 3 -9.39 42.43 -1.84
N LYS A 4 -9.24 41.70 -0.72
CA LYS A 4 -8.51 40.41 -0.72
C LYS A 4 -9.20 39.53 -1.76
N GLN A 5 -8.51 39.22 -2.84
CA GLN A 5 -8.96 38.19 -3.76
C GLN A 5 -9.18 36.92 -2.93
N SER A 6 -10.39 36.33 -3.00
CA SER A 6 -10.64 35.04 -2.38
C SER A 6 -9.72 34.04 -3.09
N THR A 7 -8.79 33.42 -2.35
CA THR A 7 -7.94 32.35 -2.88
C THR A 7 -8.73 31.05 -2.90
N ASP A 8 -8.56 30.27 -3.96
CA ASP A 8 -9.17 28.94 -4.05
C ASP A 8 -8.44 27.96 -3.11
N ALA A 9 -9.19 27.01 -2.57
CA ALA A 9 -8.67 26.03 -1.64
C ALA A 9 -7.88 24.95 -2.37
N ALA A 10 -6.72 24.57 -1.80
CA ALA A 10 -5.91 23.45 -2.24
C ALA A 10 -5.45 22.64 -1.02
N TRP A 11 -5.02 21.41 -1.25
CA TRP A 11 -4.54 20.50 -0.21
C TRP A 11 -3.20 19.89 -0.61
N LEU A 12 -2.33 19.71 0.38
CA LEU A 12 -1.00 19.15 0.20
C LEU A 12 -0.97 17.69 0.65
N GLY A 13 -0.60 16.80 -0.25
CA GLY A 13 -0.24 15.43 0.07
C GLY A 13 1.26 15.23 0.00
N LEU A 14 1.80 14.53 1.01
CA LEU A 14 3.21 14.17 1.11
C LEU A 14 3.33 12.64 1.05
N ASP A 15 4.07 12.14 0.07
CA ASP A 15 4.39 10.71 -0.09
C ASP A 15 5.86 10.50 0.26
N LEU A 16 6.09 9.81 1.39
CA LEU A 16 7.44 9.49 1.87
C LEU A 16 7.77 8.03 1.57
N GLY A 17 8.17 7.80 0.32
CA GLY A 17 8.58 6.47 -0.15
C GLY A 17 10.01 6.09 0.25
N THR A 18 10.47 4.93 -0.24
CA THR A 18 11.82 4.41 0.05
C THR A 18 12.92 5.15 -0.71
N GLN A 19 12.65 5.59 -1.94
CA GLN A 19 13.66 6.16 -2.84
C GLN A 19 13.53 7.67 -3.03
N SER A 20 12.37 8.22 -2.69
CA SER A 20 12.09 9.64 -2.87
C SER A 20 10.92 10.09 -2.01
N VAL A 21 10.88 11.39 -1.77
CA VAL A 21 9.70 12.11 -1.27
C VAL A 21 9.03 12.80 -2.43
N ARG A 22 7.69 12.86 -2.39
CA ARG A 22 6.88 13.67 -3.28
C ARG A 22 5.94 14.57 -2.49
N ALA A 23 5.89 15.83 -2.85
CA ALA A 23 4.89 16.79 -2.40
C ALA A 23 3.98 17.14 -3.58
N MET A 24 2.66 17.06 -3.38
CA MET A 24 1.67 17.35 -4.42
C MET A 24 0.60 18.28 -3.87
N VAL A 25 0.41 19.43 -4.50
CA VAL A 25 -0.68 20.36 -4.17
C VAL A 25 -1.81 20.13 -5.15
N VAL A 26 -3.01 19.88 -4.62
CA VAL A 26 -4.19 19.43 -5.38
C VAL A 26 -5.38 20.35 -5.11
N SER A 27 -6.12 20.73 -6.16
CA SER A 27 -7.35 21.49 -6.05
C SER A 27 -8.51 20.63 -5.53
N GLY A 28 -9.63 21.28 -5.11
CA GLY A 28 -10.87 20.57 -4.72
C GLY A 28 -11.50 19.74 -5.84
N ALA A 29 -11.08 19.93 -7.09
CA ALA A 29 -11.51 19.17 -8.26
C ALA A 29 -10.48 18.06 -8.63
N GLY A 30 -9.46 17.84 -7.82
CA GLY A 30 -8.45 16.80 -8.06
C GLY A 30 -7.37 17.15 -9.09
N GLU A 31 -7.26 18.43 -9.47
CA GLU A 31 -6.20 18.88 -10.38
C GLU A 31 -4.89 19.04 -9.62
N THR A 32 -3.80 18.45 -10.13
CA THR A 32 -2.46 18.72 -9.63
C THR A 32 -2.05 20.12 -10.02
N LEU A 33 -1.99 21.02 -9.04
CA LEU A 33 -1.65 22.43 -9.25
C LEU A 33 -0.14 22.67 -9.24
N ALA A 34 0.58 21.90 -8.42
CA ALA A 34 2.02 21.95 -8.31
C ALA A 34 2.55 20.65 -7.70
N ALA A 35 3.78 20.28 -8.02
CA ALA A 35 4.42 19.11 -7.45
C ALA A 35 5.94 19.34 -7.30
N GLY A 36 6.50 18.70 -6.27
CA GLY A 36 7.94 18.67 -6.05
C GLY A 36 8.38 17.30 -5.60
N SER A 37 9.64 16.96 -5.83
CA SER A 37 10.19 15.68 -5.38
C SER A 37 11.65 15.81 -4.97
N HIS A 38 12.08 14.93 -4.07
CA HIS A 38 13.46 14.85 -3.63
C HIS A 38 13.87 13.40 -3.41
N LYS A 39 15.08 13.02 -3.85
CA LYS A 39 15.59 11.66 -3.68
C LYS A 39 16.00 11.40 -2.24
N LEU A 40 15.91 10.13 -1.84
CA LEU A 40 16.38 9.61 -0.56
C LEU A 40 17.47 8.56 -0.78
N THR A 41 18.35 8.44 0.20
CA THR A 41 19.40 7.41 0.22
C THR A 41 19.11 6.35 1.25
N SER A 42 19.47 5.10 0.94
CA SER A 42 19.33 3.98 1.85
C SER A 42 20.67 3.30 2.07
N ARG A 43 20.89 2.87 3.30
CA ARG A 43 21.99 1.98 3.65
C ARG A 43 21.49 0.56 3.77
N ARG A 44 22.06 -0.35 2.98
CA ARG A 44 21.73 -1.78 3.01
C ARG A 44 22.97 -2.62 3.32
N ASP A 45 22.79 -3.58 4.23
CA ASP A 45 23.82 -4.53 4.62
C ASP A 45 23.16 -5.85 5.05
N GLY A 46 23.11 -6.83 4.17
CA GLY A 46 22.43 -8.10 4.39
C GLY A 46 20.95 -7.88 4.76
N PRO A 47 20.51 -8.32 5.97
CA PRO A 47 19.11 -8.15 6.41
C PRO A 47 18.79 -6.72 6.86
N ARG A 48 19.79 -5.84 6.96
CA ARG A 48 19.65 -4.46 7.44
C ARG A 48 19.28 -3.53 6.30
N HIS A 49 18.28 -2.68 6.55
CA HIS A 49 17.92 -1.59 5.68
C HIS A 49 17.59 -0.36 6.53
N GLU A 50 18.42 0.66 6.44
CA GLU A 50 18.36 1.86 7.27
C GLU A 50 18.30 3.13 6.42
N GLN A 51 17.66 4.18 6.97
CA GLN A 51 17.72 5.54 6.46
C GLN A 51 18.00 6.53 7.59
N ASP A 52 18.53 7.70 7.25
CA ASP A 52 18.70 8.84 8.15
C ASP A 52 17.37 9.62 8.26
N PRO A 53 16.70 9.68 9.44
CA PRO A 53 15.45 10.42 9.57
C PRO A 53 15.59 11.93 9.29
N GLU A 54 16.76 12.51 9.52
CA GLU A 54 17.01 13.91 9.20
C GLU A 54 17.06 14.16 7.68
N GLU A 55 17.46 13.16 6.90
CA GLU A 55 17.38 13.23 5.44
C GLU A 55 15.91 13.28 4.99
N TRP A 56 14.99 12.57 5.65
CA TRP A 56 13.56 12.65 5.36
C TRP A 56 13.03 14.08 5.49
N TRP A 57 13.38 14.74 6.62
CA TRP A 57 12.93 16.11 6.84
C TRP A 57 13.49 17.09 5.81
N ARG A 58 14.79 16.96 5.48
CA ARG A 58 15.42 17.77 4.41
C ARG A 58 14.74 17.53 3.05
N ALA A 59 14.40 16.27 2.74
CA ALA A 59 13.75 15.90 1.50
C ALA A 59 12.30 16.42 1.43
N ILE A 60 11.53 16.30 2.53
CA ILE A 60 10.19 16.89 2.64
C ILE A 60 10.27 18.40 2.42
N SER A 61 11.18 19.09 3.12
CA SER A 61 11.34 20.53 2.98
C SER A 61 11.66 20.93 1.55
N GLY A 62 12.62 20.24 0.90
CA GLY A 62 13.00 20.52 -0.49
C GLY A 62 11.86 20.23 -1.48
N ALA A 63 11.12 19.13 -1.30
CA ALA A 63 9.99 18.80 -2.15
C ALA A 63 8.84 19.82 -2.02
N CYS A 64 8.54 20.25 -0.78
CA CYS A 64 7.55 21.29 -0.53
C CYS A 64 7.95 22.63 -1.14
N GLN A 65 9.19 23.08 -0.91
CA GLN A 65 9.69 24.35 -1.49
C GLN A 65 9.60 24.33 -3.03
N ALA A 66 9.95 23.21 -3.67
CA ALA A 66 9.81 23.05 -5.11
C ALA A 66 8.34 23.16 -5.57
N ALA A 67 7.43 22.48 -4.88
CA ALA A 67 6.00 22.56 -5.18
C ALA A 67 5.44 23.99 -4.98
N PHE A 68 5.76 24.63 -3.86
CA PHE A 68 5.28 25.99 -3.58
C PHE A 68 5.84 27.05 -4.53
N ALA A 69 7.04 26.86 -5.10
CA ALA A 69 7.60 27.75 -6.10
C ALA A 69 6.78 27.77 -7.40
N GLU A 70 6.07 26.69 -7.70
CA GLU A 70 5.24 26.56 -8.91
C GLU A 70 3.72 26.77 -8.62
N LEU A 71 3.31 26.85 -7.34
CA LEU A 71 1.91 27.00 -6.98
C LEU A 71 1.36 28.37 -7.41
N PRO A 72 0.26 28.42 -8.20
CA PRO A 72 -0.35 29.69 -8.55
C PRO A 72 -0.84 30.47 -7.32
N ALA A 73 -0.58 31.79 -7.29
CA ALA A 73 -0.92 32.67 -6.16
C ALA A 73 -2.42 32.77 -5.86
N SER A 74 -3.28 32.29 -6.77
CA SER A 74 -4.73 32.19 -6.57
C SER A 74 -5.13 31.09 -5.62
N PHE A 75 -4.23 30.15 -5.24
CA PHE A 75 -4.51 29.03 -4.36
C PHE A 75 -3.87 29.19 -2.98
N THR A 76 -4.54 28.64 -1.98
CA THR A 76 -4.03 28.57 -0.59
C THR A 76 -4.20 27.15 -0.06
N VAL A 77 -3.12 26.57 0.49
CA VAL A 77 -3.16 25.24 1.10
C VAL A 77 -3.93 25.28 2.42
N GLN A 78 -4.97 24.47 2.53
CA GLN A 78 -5.90 24.41 3.65
C GLN A 78 -5.67 23.21 4.58
N GLY A 79 -4.78 22.31 4.21
CA GLY A 79 -4.44 21.12 5.00
C GLY A 79 -3.33 20.32 4.37
N VAL A 80 -2.62 19.55 5.20
CA VAL A 80 -1.55 18.64 4.79
C VAL A 80 -1.71 17.30 5.49
N ALA A 81 -1.45 16.20 4.76
CA ALA A 81 -1.29 14.87 5.31
C ALA A 81 -0.09 14.18 4.65
N ALA A 82 0.57 13.29 5.39
CA ALA A 82 1.73 12.55 4.93
C ALA A 82 1.51 11.05 5.03
N ASP A 83 1.94 10.29 4.02
CA ASP A 83 2.09 8.85 4.14
C ASP A 83 3.55 8.45 4.32
N GLY A 84 3.75 7.19 4.66
CA GLY A 84 5.06 6.60 4.82
C GLY A 84 5.03 5.09 4.64
N THR A 85 6.22 4.49 4.58
CA THR A 85 6.37 3.05 4.37
C THR A 85 5.92 2.25 5.60
N SER A 86 5.06 1.27 5.37
CA SER A 86 4.39 0.49 6.42
C SER A 86 5.35 -0.35 7.27
N GLY A 87 5.52 0.03 8.52
CA GLY A 87 6.38 -0.68 9.48
C GLY A 87 7.80 -0.12 9.57
N THR A 88 8.09 1.04 8.99
CA THR A 88 9.32 1.80 9.22
C THR A 88 9.25 2.51 10.56
N ILE A 89 10.25 2.31 11.43
CA ILE A 89 10.28 2.84 12.80
C ILE A 89 11.67 3.34 13.18
N LEU A 90 11.68 4.24 14.18
CA LEU A 90 12.88 4.68 14.89
C LEU A 90 12.55 4.97 16.35
N LEU A 91 13.58 5.14 17.17
CA LEU A 91 13.45 5.72 18.52
C LEU A 91 13.87 7.19 18.47
N VAL A 92 13.12 8.04 19.15
CA VAL A 92 13.41 9.46 19.32
C VAL A 92 13.47 9.82 20.82
N ASP A 93 14.15 10.92 21.13
CA ASP A 93 14.14 11.49 22.49
C ASP A 93 12.85 12.30 22.77
N GLY A 94 12.71 12.82 23.97
CA GLY A 94 11.56 13.64 24.39
C GLY A 94 11.35 14.91 23.56
N ASN A 95 12.39 15.38 22.86
CA ASN A 95 12.33 16.54 21.95
C ASN A 95 12.05 16.13 20.50
N GLY A 96 12.02 14.83 20.19
CA GLY A 96 11.81 14.28 18.84
C GLY A 96 13.08 14.15 18.00
N TRP A 97 14.27 14.27 18.60
CA TRP A 97 15.50 13.99 17.89
C TRP A 97 15.76 12.49 17.77
N PRO A 98 16.24 12.01 16.62
CA PRO A 98 16.51 10.60 16.41
C PRO A 98 17.58 10.08 17.38
N LEU A 99 17.26 9.01 18.09
CA LEU A 99 18.20 8.22 18.91
C LEU A 99 18.80 7.06 18.12
N THR A 100 18.13 6.65 17.07
CA THR A 100 18.53 5.53 16.19
C THR A 100 18.35 5.90 14.73
N PRO A 101 19.08 5.26 13.80
CA PRO A 101 18.66 5.23 12.41
C PRO A 101 17.22 4.67 12.31
N ALA A 102 16.52 5.02 11.24
CA ALA A 102 15.24 4.41 10.95
C ALA A 102 15.44 3.00 10.38
N LEU A 103 14.73 2.01 10.94
CA LEU A 103 14.68 0.65 10.42
C LEU A 103 13.54 0.56 9.42
N MET A 104 13.88 0.37 8.14
CA MET A 104 12.93 0.43 7.03
C MET A 104 11.97 -0.78 7.04
N TYR A 105 10.90 -0.67 6.28
CA TYR A 105 9.77 -1.60 6.21
C TYR A 105 10.17 -3.06 5.90
N ASP A 106 11.24 -3.28 5.16
CA ASP A 106 11.77 -4.59 4.76
C ASP A 106 13.03 -5.01 5.53
N ASP A 107 13.44 -4.23 6.52
CA ASP A 107 14.50 -4.63 7.46
C ASP A 107 14.07 -5.89 8.21
N SER A 108 14.89 -6.94 8.14
CA SER A 108 14.56 -8.26 8.67
C SER A 108 15.58 -8.77 9.70
N ARG A 109 16.30 -7.85 10.38
CA ARG A 109 17.32 -8.20 11.38
C ARG A 109 16.77 -8.81 12.67
N ALA A 110 15.49 -8.59 13.01
CA ALA A 110 14.86 -8.97 14.26
C ALA A 110 14.41 -10.45 14.30
N VAL A 111 15.28 -11.35 13.84
CA VAL A 111 14.97 -12.79 13.70
C VAL A 111 14.76 -13.47 15.06
N GLU A 112 15.53 -13.07 16.08
CA GLU A 112 15.44 -13.66 17.42
C GLU A 112 14.18 -13.20 18.17
N GLU A 113 13.68 -12.00 17.86
CA GLU A 113 12.54 -11.38 18.53
C GLU A 113 11.19 -11.92 18.06
N ILE A 114 11.10 -12.37 16.80
CA ILE A 114 9.82 -12.72 16.15
C ILE A 114 9.06 -13.83 16.88
N LYS A 115 9.77 -14.81 17.44
CA LYS A 115 9.14 -15.91 18.19
C LYS A 115 8.44 -15.39 19.44
N ARG A 116 9.13 -14.57 20.24
CA ARG A 116 8.58 -13.95 21.46
C ARG A 116 7.38 -13.07 21.14
N VAL A 117 7.47 -12.26 20.08
CA VAL A 117 6.39 -11.38 19.63
C VAL A 117 5.13 -12.19 19.26
N ASN A 118 5.31 -13.28 18.51
CA ASN A 118 4.18 -14.11 18.10
C ASN A 118 3.58 -14.93 19.24
N GLU A 119 4.38 -15.36 20.20
CA GLU A 119 3.90 -16.02 21.43
C GLU A 119 3.11 -15.05 22.33
N ALA A 120 3.65 -13.85 22.57
CA ALA A 120 3.01 -12.85 23.42
C ALA A 120 1.69 -12.32 22.85
N GLY A 121 1.62 -12.13 21.53
CA GLY A 121 0.45 -11.54 20.89
C GLY A 121 -0.50 -12.52 20.20
N ALA A 122 -0.31 -13.84 20.33
CA ALA A 122 -1.05 -14.85 19.57
C ALA A 122 -2.58 -14.66 19.58
N ALA A 123 -3.16 -14.38 20.75
CA ALA A 123 -4.60 -14.18 20.91
C ALA A 123 -5.09 -12.90 20.20
N VAL A 124 -4.30 -11.82 20.30
CA VAL A 124 -4.62 -10.53 19.67
C VAL A 124 -4.51 -10.65 18.14
N TRP A 125 -3.42 -11.25 17.64
CA TRP A 125 -3.20 -11.44 16.20
C TRP A 125 -4.30 -12.29 15.55
N ALA A 126 -4.71 -13.38 16.20
CA ALA A 126 -5.81 -14.21 15.73
C ALA A 126 -7.15 -13.44 15.69
N THR A 127 -7.41 -12.58 16.68
CA THR A 127 -8.62 -11.74 16.71
C THR A 127 -8.63 -10.72 15.58
N LEU A 128 -7.45 -10.16 15.24
CA LEU A 128 -7.25 -9.20 14.15
C LEU A 128 -7.15 -9.86 12.76
N GLY A 129 -7.14 -11.19 12.70
CA GLY A 129 -7.27 -11.95 11.45
C GLY A 129 -5.96 -12.23 10.70
N TYR A 130 -4.78 -11.90 11.26
CA TYR A 130 -3.50 -12.18 10.59
C TYR A 130 -2.61 -13.22 11.27
N ASN A 131 -3.09 -13.93 12.28
CA ASN A 131 -2.48 -15.07 12.97
C ASN A 131 -1.06 -14.88 13.52
N ARG A 132 -0.15 -14.21 12.80
CA ARG A 132 1.24 -13.97 13.22
C ARG A 132 1.84 -12.75 12.50
N MET A 133 2.77 -12.11 13.16
CA MET A 133 3.61 -11.07 12.55
C MET A 133 4.79 -11.69 11.79
N GLN A 134 5.32 -10.94 10.83
CA GLN A 134 6.53 -11.27 10.08
C GLN A 134 7.74 -10.56 10.70
N VAL A 135 8.95 -11.08 10.45
CA VAL A 135 10.19 -10.56 11.00
C VAL A 135 10.45 -9.08 10.62
N SER A 136 9.99 -8.66 9.44
CA SER A 136 10.11 -7.29 8.96
C SER A 136 9.05 -6.33 9.49
N TRP A 137 8.08 -6.81 10.29
CA TRP A 137 7.09 -5.92 10.90
C TRP A 137 7.72 -5.07 12.02
N ALA A 138 7.03 -4.00 12.40
CA ALA A 138 7.58 -3.00 13.31
C ALA A 138 7.80 -3.52 14.73
N LEU A 139 6.89 -4.34 15.28
CA LEU A 139 7.03 -4.81 16.67
C LEU A 139 8.27 -5.68 16.92
N PRO A 140 8.63 -6.67 16.08
CA PRO A 140 9.91 -7.36 16.23
C PRO A 140 11.11 -6.40 16.18
N LYS A 141 11.11 -5.42 15.28
CA LYS A 141 12.18 -4.41 15.17
C LYS A 141 12.22 -3.49 16.40
N LEU A 142 11.06 -3.10 16.93
CA LEU A 142 10.99 -2.33 18.17
C LEU A 142 11.61 -3.11 19.34
N LEU A 143 11.27 -4.38 19.48
CA LEU A 143 11.85 -5.25 20.52
C LEU A 143 13.36 -5.41 20.33
N TRP A 144 13.82 -5.55 19.08
CA TRP A 144 15.24 -5.57 18.76
C TRP A 144 15.94 -4.26 19.16
N LEU A 145 15.39 -3.10 18.78
CA LEU A 145 15.92 -1.79 19.18
C LEU A 145 16.00 -1.68 20.70
N PHE A 146 14.97 -2.11 21.40
CA PHE A 146 14.90 -2.08 22.85
C PHE A 146 15.98 -2.96 23.50
N ASN A 147 16.23 -4.14 22.95
CA ASN A 147 17.27 -5.05 23.42
C ASN A 147 18.69 -4.52 23.16
N GLN A 148 18.90 -3.71 22.12
CA GLN A 148 20.22 -3.14 21.77
C GLN A 148 20.55 -1.86 22.56
N GLN A 149 19.55 -1.09 22.93
CA GLN A 149 19.71 0.21 23.60
C GLN A 149 19.72 0.00 25.12
N ARG A 150 20.92 -0.02 25.72
CA ARG A 150 21.08 -0.18 27.18
C ARG A 150 20.76 1.09 27.98
N ASP A 151 20.77 2.24 27.34
CA ASP A 151 20.64 3.57 27.95
C ASP A 151 19.37 4.31 27.49
N LEU A 152 18.23 3.61 27.42
CA LEU A 152 16.96 4.27 27.15
C LEU A 152 16.65 5.25 28.30
N THR A 153 16.63 6.54 27.97
CA THR A 153 16.32 7.60 28.94
C THR A 153 14.81 7.75 29.15
N ALA A 154 14.44 8.27 30.33
CA ALA A 154 13.07 8.74 30.51
C ALA A 154 12.74 9.79 29.45
N GLY A 155 11.74 9.51 28.61
CA GLY A 155 11.40 10.37 27.47
C GLY A 155 11.68 9.79 26.10
N THR A 156 12.35 8.61 26.01
CA THR A 156 12.43 7.87 24.74
C THR A 156 11.02 7.54 24.23
N ARG A 157 10.79 7.74 22.92
CA ARG A 157 9.51 7.46 22.23
C ARG A 157 9.75 6.63 20.98
N LEU A 158 8.81 5.76 20.68
CA LEU A 158 8.67 5.18 19.34
C LEU A 158 8.12 6.24 18.38
N ALA A 159 8.67 6.33 17.20
CA ALA A 159 8.08 7.06 16.08
C ALA A 159 8.00 6.17 14.84
N HIS A 160 6.86 6.17 14.16
CA HIS A 160 6.77 5.70 12.80
C HIS A 160 7.28 6.80 11.85
N GLN A 161 7.51 6.45 10.61
CA GLN A 161 8.03 7.41 9.63
C GLN A 161 7.15 8.67 9.52
N THR A 162 5.83 8.50 9.49
CA THR A 162 4.87 9.62 9.45
C THR A 162 4.84 10.41 10.75
N ASP A 163 4.97 9.76 11.91
CA ASP A 163 4.96 10.45 13.20
C ASP A 163 6.13 11.42 13.31
N PHE A 164 7.31 10.99 12.84
CA PHE A 164 8.49 11.84 12.80
C PHE A 164 8.27 13.10 11.96
N ILE A 165 7.67 12.96 10.77
CA ILE A 165 7.37 14.09 9.89
C ILE A 165 6.27 14.98 10.49
N ASN A 166 5.18 14.40 10.98
CA ASN A 166 4.08 15.15 11.58
C ASN A 166 4.53 15.95 12.81
N ARG A 167 5.39 15.34 13.65
CA ARG A 167 5.99 16.04 14.78
C ARG A 167 6.85 17.24 14.33
N ARG A 168 7.63 17.10 13.27
CA ARG A 168 8.42 18.20 12.71
C ARG A 168 7.53 19.31 12.12
N LEU A 169 6.41 18.95 11.49
CA LEU A 169 5.43 19.91 10.98
C LEU A 169 4.76 20.68 12.11
N VAL A 170 4.31 19.99 13.16
CA VAL A 170 3.55 20.61 14.28
C VAL A 170 4.46 21.29 15.31
N GLY A 171 5.66 20.76 15.52
CA GLY A 171 6.64 21.27 16.50
C GLY A 171 6.47 20.70 17.92
N ILE A 172 5.50 19.81 18.15
CA ILE A 172 5.28 19.12 19.43
C ILE A 172 5.03 17.63 19.19
N GLU A 173 5.01 16.84 20.27
CA GLU A 173 4.65 15.41 20.20
C GLU A 173 3.24 15.24 19.60
N VAL A 174 3.07 14.25 18.72
CA VAL A 174 1.82 13.94 18.04
C VAL A 174 1.45 12.47 18.21
N ALA A 175 0.19 12.15 18.06
CA ALA A 175 -0.30 10.79 18.01
C ALA A 175 0.13 10.07 16.72
N THR A 176 0.21 8.73 16.77
CA THR A 176 0.37 7.87 15.59
C THR A 176 -0.98 7.45 15.04
N ASP A 177 -1.06 7.22 13.73
CA ASP A 177 -2.27 6.70 13.11
C ASP A 177 -2.37 5.17 13.17
N THR A 178 -3.61 4.66 13.16
CA THR A 178 -3.90 3.21 13.20
C THR A 178 -3.30 2.44 12.03
N SER A 179 -3.05 3.06 10.88
CA SER A 179 -2.49 2.40 9.70
C SER A 179 -0.99 2.13 9.87
N ASN A 180 -0.22 3.11 10.36
CA ASN A 180 1.20 2.95 10.65
C ASN A 180 1.43 2.07 11.89
N ALA A 181 0.58 2.19 12.91
CA ALA A 181 0.64 1.41 14.15
C ALA A 181 0.31 -0.09 13.95
N LEU A 182 -0.34 -0.51 12.85
CA LEU A 182 -0.74 -1.89 12.61
C LEU A 182 0.42 -2.87 12.80
N LYS A 183 1.54 -2.64 12.13
CA LYS A 183 2.70 -3.55 12.20
C LYS A 183 3.47 -3.47 13.51
N THR A 184 3.15 -2.51 14.35
CA THR A 184 3.61 -2.43 15.75
C THR A 184 2.68 -3.19 16.69
N GLY A 185 1.54 -3.65 16.20
CA GLY A 185 0.64 -4.53 16.95
C GLY A 185 -0.49 -3.80 17.68
N VAL A 186 -0.92 -2.66 17.18
CA VAL A 186 -2.12 -2.00 17.70
C VAL A 186 -3.34 -2.90 17.55
N ASP A 187 -4.20 -2.94 18.54
CA ASP A 187 -5.53 -3.54 18.45
C ASP A 187 -6.44 -2.60 17.64
N LEU A 188 -6.62 -2.92 16.37
CA LEU A 188 -7.43 -2.13 15.43
C LEU A 188 -8.95 -2.23 15.68
N ILE A 189 -9.41 -3.18 16.49
CA ILE A 189 -10.81 -3.29 16.87
C ILE A 189 -11.13 -2.24 17.94
N ASN A 190 -10.25 -2.14 18.95
CA ASN A 190 -10.40 -1.19 20.05
C ASN A 190 -9.59 0.10 19.85
N GLU A 191 -8.81 0.20 18.79
CA GLU A 191 -7.95 1.34 18.39
C GLU A 191 -7.02 1.80 19.53
N ARG A 192 -6.37 0.85 20.18
CA ARG A 192 -5.44 1.07 21.30
C ARG A 192 -4.34 0.02 21.34
N TRP A 193 -3.29 0.33 22.06
CA TRP A 193 -2.23 -0.66 22.31
C TRP A 193 -2.74 -1.79 23.21
N PRO A 194 -2.48 -3.07 22.89
CA PRO A 194 -2.75 -4.20 23.79
C PRO A 194 -1.69 -4.25 24.89
N GLU A 195 -1.95 -3.59 26.02
CA GLU A 195 -1.01 -3.39 27.13
C GLU A 195 -0.39 -4.71 27.62
N GLU A 196 -1.19 -5.78 27.68
CA GLU A 196 -0.74 -7.10 28.10
C GLU A 196 0.35 -7.69 27.21
N VAL A 197 0.31 -7.40 25.89
CA VAL A 197 1.33 -7.87 24.93
C VAL A 197 2.64 -7.14 25.15
N PHE A 198 2.60 -5.82 25.30
CA PHE A 198 3.80 -5.01 25.54
C PHE A 198 4.42 -5.30 26.89
N ALA A 199 3.61 -5.49 27.93
CA ALA A 199 4.08 -5.89 29.25
C ALA A 199 4.78 -7.26 29.22
N ALA A 200 4.20 -8.25 28.51
CA ALA A 200 4.81 -9.58 28.34
C ALA A 200 6.15 -9.51 27.57
N LEU A 201 6.30 -8.55 26.67
CA LEU A 201 7.54 -8.30 25.93
C LEU A 201 8.56 -7.48 26.72
N GLY A 202 8.16 -6.86 27.85
CA GLY A 202 8.99 -5.96 28.63
C GLY A 202 9.18 -4.58 27.97
N VAL A 203 8.26 -4.19 27.11
CA VAL A 203 8.25 -2.88 26.44
C VAL A 203 7.38 -1.92 27.25
N PRO A 204 7.94 -0.83 27.81
CA PRO A 204 7.17 0.13 28.59
C PRO A 204 6.10 0.85 27.75
N GLY A 205 4.90 0.98 28.30
CA GLY A 205 3.79 1.62 27.58
C GLY A 205 4.03 3.11 27.27
N GLU A 206 4.81 3.78 28.09
CA GLU A 206 5.16 5.20 27.93
C GLU A 206 6.01 5.51 26.70
N ILE A 207 6.66 4.51 26.08
CA ILE A 207 7.37 4.75 24.81
C ILE A 207 6.43 4.77 23.61
N LEU A 208 5.23 4.23 23.76
CA LEU A 208 4.25 4.14 22.68
C LEU A 208 3.49 5.46 22.53
N PRO A 209 3.38 6.01 21.33
CA PRO A 209 2.58 7.22 21.08
C PRO A 209 1.08 6.94 21.31
N GLU A 210 0.30 7.98 21.56
CA GLU A 210 -1.15 7.89 21.50
C GLU A 210 -1.60 7.40 20.11
N VAL A 211 -2.68 6.60 20.05
CA VAL A 211 -3.22 6.07 18.79
C VAL A 211 -4.45 6.85 18.38
N VAL A 212 -4.48 7.29 17.13
CA VAL A 212 -5.65 7.94 16.53
C VAL A 212 -5.98 7.31 15.20
N ARG A 213 -7.19 7.52 14.71
CA ARG A 213 -7.56 7.09 13.37
C ARG A 213 -6.93 8.00 12.31
N ALA A 214 -6.55 7.47 11.16
CA ALA A 214 -6.17 8.28 10.01
C ALA A 214 -7.27 9.31 9.69
N GLY A 215 -6.89 10.52 9.28
CA GLY A 215 -7.80 11.63 9.08
C GLY A 215 -8.06 12.50 10.32
N THR A 216 -7.51 12.12 11.49
CA THR A 216 -7.62 12.93 12.71
C THR A 216 -6.73 14.18 12.63
N PHE A 217 -7.20 15.29 13.14
CA PHE A 217 -6.42 16.52 13.27
C PHE A 217 -5.32 16.34 14.35
N LEU A 218 -4.06 16.60 13.99
CA LEU A 218 -2.90 16.46 14.88
C LEU A 218 -2.40 17.79 15.43
N GLY A 219 -2.68 18.89 14.77
CA GLY A 219 -2.20 20.22 15.09
C GLY A 219 -2.07 21.09 13.84
N VAL A 220 -1.32 22.14 13.92
CA VAL A 220 -1.07 23.05 12.80
C VAL A 220 0.41 23.18 12.52
N VAL A 221 0.76 23.51 11.29
CA VAL A 221 2.15 23.78 10.88
C VAL A 221 2.71 24.92 11.72
N SER A 222 3.84 24.65 12.39
CA SER A 222 4.55 25.63 13.23
C SER A 222 5.25 26.69 12.40
N ALA A 223 5.60 27.83 13.02
CA ALA A 223 6.39 28.86 12.36
C ALA A 223 7.74 28.37 11.86
N GLU A 224 8.39 27.47 12.61
CA GLU A 224 9.68 26.86 12.21
C GLU A 224 9.50 25.97 10.98
N ALA A 225 8.51 25.09 10.98
CA ALA A 225 8.22 24.23 9.83
C ALA A 225 7.82 25.04 8.60
N ALA A 226 7.04 26.11 8.78
CA ALA A 226 6.67 27.01 7.68
C ALA A 226 7.88 27.65 7.01
N LEU A 227 8.86 28.12 7.79
CA LEU A 227 10.12 28.66 7.26
C LEU A 227 10.94 27.65 6.47
N GLN A 228 10.92 26.37 6.90
CA GLN A 228 11.72 25.31 6.27
C GLN A 228 11.04 24.70 5.05
N THR A 229 9.72 24.60 5.05
CA THR A 229 8.95 23.89 4.01
C THR A 229 8.27 24.81 3.00
N GLY A 230 7.98 26.07 3.38
CA GLY A 230 7.12 26.97 2.62
C GLY A 230 5.62 26.69 2.81
N ILE A 231 5.23 25.69 3.59
CA ILE A 231 3.83 25.44 3.95
C ILE A 231 3.39 26.60 4.87
N PRO A 232 2.23 27.27 4.62
CA PRO A 232 1.81 28.38 5.46
C PRO A 232 1.68 27.98 6.94
N GLU A 233 2.20 28.82 7.85
CA GLU A 233 2.00 28.66 9.29
C GLU A 233 0.49 28.58 9.60
N GLY A 234 0.12 27.71 10.52
CA GLY A 234 -1.29 27.48 10.89
C GLY A 234 -2.04 26.52 9.97
N THR A 235 -1.42 25.99 8.90
CA THR A 235 -2.04 24.95 8.05
C THR A 235 -2.33 23.71 8.89
N PRO A 236 -3.58 23.16 8.89
CA PRO A 236 -3.92 21.92 9.58
C PRO A 236 -3.06 20.73 9.12
N VAL A 237 -2.50 19.99 10.08
CA VAL A 237 -1.80 18.72 9.87
C VAL A 237 -2.73 17.59 10.25
N ILE A 238 -2.96 16.67 9.32
CA ILE A 238 -3.92 15.57 9.44
C ILE A 238 -3.14 14.26 9.51
N ALA A 239 -3.51 13.37 10.43
CA ALA A 239 -2.95 12.04 10.55
C ALA A 239 -3.12 11.28 9.23
N GLY A 240 -2.01 10.85 8.66
CA GLY A 240 -1.99 10.18 7.37
C GLY A 240 -2.20 8.67 7.46
N MET A 241 -1.56 7.94 6.54
CA MET A 241 -1.67 6.49 6.45
C MET A 241 -0.34 5.89 5.96
N THR A 242 -0.28 4.57 5.82
CA THR A 242 0.79 3.92 5.09
C THR A 242 0.66 4.13 3.58
N ASP A 243 1.77 4.11 2.86
CA ASP A 243 1.89 4.27 1.40
C ASP A 243 0.86 3.45 0.59
N GLY A 244 0.69 2.17 0.94
CA GLY A 244 -0.27 1.31 0.26
C GLY A 244 -1.73 1.70 0.54
N CYS A 245 -2.06 2.28 1.69
CA CYS A 245 -3.39 2.81 1.97
C CYS A 245 -3.58 4.18 1.31
N ALA A 246 -2.54 5.02 1.29
CA ALA A 246 -2.54 6.28 0.56
C ALA A 246 -2.78 6.07 -0.94
N ALA A 247 -2.12 5.09 -1.57
CA ALA A 247 -2.36 4.72 -2.96
C ALA A 247 -3.81 4.25 -3.20
N GLN A 248 -4.45 3.56 -2.23
CA GLN A 248 -5.86 3.19 -2.32
C GLN A 248 -6.76 4.43 -2.25
N MET A 249 -6.43 5.42 -1.38
CA MET A 249 -7.13 6.70 -1.33
C MET A 249 -7.03 7.43 -2.68
N GLY A 250 -5.82 7.53 -3.23
CA GLY A 250 -5.55 8.15 -4.54
C GLY A 250 -6.21 7.44 -5.72
N ALA A 251 -6.48 6.14 -5.59
CA ALA A 251 -7.22 5.37 -6.59
C ALA A 251 -8.75 5.57 -6.53
N GLY A 252 -9.29 6.13 -5.44
CA GLY A 252 -10.72 6.35 -5.24
C GLY A 252 -11.52 5.08 -4.90
N ALA A 253 -10.87 3.94 -4.64
CA ALA A 253 -11.53 2.67 -4.31
C ALA A 253 -11.89 2.62 -2.81
N LEU A 254 -12.87 3.44 -2.37
CA LEU A 254 -13.15 3.73 -0.96
C LEU A 254 -14.54 3.33 -0.46
N SER A 255 -15.46 2.96 -1.33
CA SER A 255 -16.77 2.42 -0.94
C SER A 255 -16.66 0.95 -0.57
N VAL A 256 -17.52 0.47 0.36
CA VAL A 256 -17.62 -0.96 0.67
C VAL A 256 -17.84 -1.76 -0.61
N GLY A 257 -17.07 -2.81 -0.82
CA GLY A 257 -17.06 -3.61 -2.04
C GLY A 257 -16.13 -3.12 -3.15
N SER A 258 -15.55 -1.91 -3.04
CA SER A 258 -14.56 -1.42 -4.00
C SER A 258 -13.18 -2.06 -3.77
N TRP A 259 -12.49 -2.35 -4.88
CA TRP A 259 -11.14 -2.91 -4.87
C TRP A 259 -10.20 -2.17 -5.79
N ASN A 260 -8.97 -1.98 -5.33
CA ASN A 260 -7.84 -1.50 -6.14
C ASN A 260 -6.88 -2.68 -6.40
N SER A 261 -6.61 -2.95 -7.67
CA SER A 261 -5.59 -3.89 -8.12
C SER A 261 -4.38 -3.12 -8.61
N ILE A 262 -3.32 -3.18 -7.83
CA ILE A 262 -2.06 -2.48 -8.07
C ILE A 262 -1.10 -3.47 -8.72
N LEU A 263 -0.86 -3.34 -10.01
CA LEU A 263 0.06 -4.20 -10.75
C LEU A 263 1.39 -3.47 -11.00
N GLY A 264 2.35 -3.77 -10.16
CA GLY A 264 3.76 -3.37 -10.28
C GLY A 264 4.64 -4.59 -10.54
N THR A 265 5.86 -4.61 -9.98
CA THR A 265 6.72 -5.81 -9.95
C THR A 265 5.97 -7.01 -9.37
N THR A 266 5.13 -6.76 -8.38
CA THR A 266 4.20 -7.69 -7.74
C THR A 266 2.77 -7.19 -7.88
N LEU A 267 1.79 -8.09 -7.69
CA LEU A 267 0.37 -7.77 -7.65
C LEU A 267 -0.07 -7.53 -6.20
N VAL A 268 -0.72 -6.40 -5.93
CA VAL A 268 -1.30 -6.09 -4.62
C VAL A 268 -2.78 -5.78 -4.80
N LEU A 269 -3.63 -6.44 -4.03
CA LEU A 269 -5.05 -6.13 -3.95
C LEU A 269 -5.36 -5.43 -2.62
N LYS A 270 -6.12 -4.34 -2.69
CA LYS A 270 -6.64 -3.64 -1.53
C LYS A 270 -8.11 -3.31 -1.74
N GLY A 271 -8.94 -3.63 -0.75
CA GLY A 271 -10.38 -3.39 -0.83
C GLY A 271 -10.94 -2.68 0.39
N VAL A 272 -12.27 -2.52 0.38
CA VAL A 272 -13.03 -1.95 1.50
C VAL A 272 -14.15 -2.91 1.88
N THR A 273 -14.21 -3.25 3.18
CA THR A 273 -15.28 -4.09 3.74
C THR A 273 -15.85 -3.46 5.00
N SER A 274 -17.16 -3.68 5.25
CA SER A 274 -17.79 -3.24 6.51
C SER A 274 -17.32 -4.07 7.70
N GLU A 275 -17.04 -5.35 7.46
CA GLU A 275 -16.62 -6.31 8.48
C GLU A 275 -15.16 -6.70 8.31
N LEU A 276 -14.50 -7.02 9.42
CA LEU A 276 -13.14 -7.55 9.41
C LEU A 276 -13.11 -8.95 8.78
N ILE A 277 -12.38 -9.09 7.68
CA ILE A 277 -12.13 -10.41 7.09
C ILE A 277 -11.09 -11.14 7.94
N LYS A 278 -11.50 -12.31 8.44
CA LYS A 278 -10.60 -13.25 9.14
C LYS A 278 -10.11 -14.29 8.14
N ASP A 279 -8.82 -14.29 7.89
CA ASP A 279 -8.20 -15.20 6.95
C ASP A 279 -7.52 -16.38 7.67
N PRO A 280 -8.04 -17.62 7.56
CA PRO A 280 -7.43 -18.79 8.20
C PRO A 280 -6.04 -19.13 7.66
N ALA A 281 -5.69 -18.69 6.45
CA ALA A 281 -4.37 -18.90 5.87
C ALA A 281 -3.37 -17.82 6.30
N GLY A 282 -3.84 -16.66 6.80
CA GLY A 282 -3.00 -15.56 7.23
C GLY A 282 -2.27 -14.85 6.10
N VAL A 283 -2.84 -14.89 4.89
CA VAL A 283 -2.29 -14.23 3.69
C VAL A 283 -2.83 -12.81 3.52
N LEU A 284 -3.92 -12.48 4.24
CA LEU A 284 -4.53 -11.16 4.28
C LEU A 284 -4.36 -10.51 5.66
N TYR A 285 -4.28 -9.20 5.66
CA TYR A 285 -4.46 -8.37 6.86
C TYR A 285 -5.20 -7.09 6.49
N SER A 286 -5.89 -6.52 7.46
CA SER A 286 -6.76 -5.36 7.25
C SER A 286 -6.26 -4.15 8.04
N HIS A 287 -6.18 -2.99 7.38
CA HIS A 287 -6.07 -1.70 8.05
C HIS A 287 -7.46 -1.18 8.43
N ARG A 288 -7.49 -0.11 9.23
CA ARG A 288 -8.71 0.64 9.52
C ARG A 288 -8.80 1.85 8.60
N SER A 289 -9.95 2.06 7.95
CA SER A 289 -10.15 3.24 7.12
C SER A 289 -10.47 4.47 7.99
N PRO A 290 -10.25 5.68 7.50
CA PRO A 290 -10.71 6.91 8.17
C PRO A 290 -12.21 6.89 8.48
N ASP A 291 -13.02 6.34 7.59
CA ASP A 291 -14.48 6.24 7.72
C ASP A 291 -14.96 5.08 8.62
N GLY A 292 -14.02 4.33 9.23
CA GLY A 292 -14.34 3.25 10.15
C GLY A 292 -14.59 1.89 9.52
N ASN A 293 -14.47 1.75 8.20
CA ASN A 293 -14.49 0.48 7.50
C ASN A 293 -13.14 -0.26 7.64
N TRP A 294 -13.06 -1.48 7.12
CA TRP A 294 -11.83 -2.25 7.04
C TRP A 294 -11.22 -2.17 5.64
N LEU A 295 -9.88 -2.18 5.59
CA LEU A 295 -9.13 -2.16 4.34
C LEU A 295 -8.31 -3.45 4.23
N PRO A 296 -8.93 -4.59 3.87
CA PRO A 296 -8.22 -5.83 3.63
C PRO A 296 -7.28 -5.69 2.45
N GLY A 297 -6.13 -6.35 2.55
CA GLY A 297 -5.17 -6.39 1.46
C GLY A 297 -4.29 -7.61 1.49
N GLY A 298 -3.87 -8.06 0.31
CA GLY A 298 -2.92 -9.12 0.08
C GLY A 298 -1.96 -8.78 -1.04
N ALA A 299 -0.76 -9.33 -0.98
CA ALA A 299 0.28 -9.08 -1.97
C ALA A 299 0.86 -10.41 -2.48
N SER A 300 0.61 -10.72 -3.74
CA SER A 300 1.23 -11.84 -4.45
C SER A 300 2.69 -11.52 -4.79
N SER A 301 3.52 -12.53 -4.86
CA SER A 301 4.88 -12.41 -5.41
C SER A 301 4.90 -12.38 -6.94
N SER A 302 3.79 -12.79 -7.59
CA SER A 302 3.60 -12.71 -9.03
C SER A 302 3.23 -11.29 -9.46
N GLY A 303 3.61 -10.89 -10.68
CA GLY A 303 3.30 -9.58 -11.24
C GLY A 303 4.12 -9.27 -12.51
N ALA A 304 4.28 -7.99 -12.84
CA ALA A 304 5.02 -7.55 -14.01
C ALA A 304 6.55 -7.79 -13.91
N GLY A 305 7.06 -8.17 -12.73
CA GLY A 305 8.47 -8.48 -12.53
C GLY A 305 8.98 -9.62 -13.42
N ALA A 306 8.13 -10.61 -13.72
CA ALA A 306 8.47 -11.68 -14.65
C ALA A 306 8.69 -11.16 -16.07
N ILE A 307 7.87 -10.19 -16.53
CA ILE A 307 8.04 -9.53 -17.83
C ILE A 307 9.37 -8.77 -17.87
N SER A 308 9.63 -7.95 -16.85
CA SER A 308 10.86 -7.15 -16.77
C SER A 308 12.12 -8.02 -16.79
N LYS A 309 12.05 -9.23 -16.23
CA LYS A 309 13.17 -10.19 -16.20
C LYS A 309 13.36 -10.91 -17.54
N LEU A 310 12.26 -11.44 -18.12
CA LEU A 310 12.33 -12.31 -19.30
C LEU A 310 12.40 -11.52 -20.63
N PHE A 311 11.84 -10.32 -20.66
CA PHE A 311 11.73 -9.47 -21.84
C PHE A 311 12.48 -8.14 -21.68
N ALA A 312 13.54 -8.12 -20.84
CA ALA A 312 14.38 -6.94 -20.65
C ALA A 312 14.93 -6.42 -22.00
N GLY A 313 14.76 -5.12 -22.24
CA GLY A 313 15.24 -4.46 -23.45
C GLY A 313 14.44 -4.77 -24.74
N ARG A 314 13.32 -5.49 -24.64
CA ARG A 314 12.43 -5.75 -25.78
C ARG A 314 11.42 -4.60 -25.95
N ASP A 315 10.97 -4.42 -27.18
CA ASP A 315 9.84 -3.54 -27.48
C ASP A 315 8.53 -4.20 -27.05
N LEU A 316 8.06 -3.87 -25.84
CA LEU A 316 6.88 -4.47 -25.26
C LEU A 316 5.60 -4.08 -26.02
N GLU A 317 5.52 -2.89 -26.62
CA GLU A 317 4.36 -2.47 -27.40
C GLU A 317 4.22 -3.31 -28.68
N ALA A 318 5.33 -3.60 -29.36
CA ALA A 318 5.33 -4.49 -30.52
C ALA A 318 4.96 -5.93 -30.15
N LEU A 319 5.42 -6.41 -28.99
CA LEU A 319 5.06 -7.74 -28.47
C LEU A 319 3.56 -7.82 -28.11
N GLU A 320 3.00 -6.80 -27.47
CA GLU A 320 1.58 -6.74 -27.10
C GLU A 320 0.65 -6.82 -28.32
N LYS A 321 0.94 -6.09 -29.39
CA LYS A 321 0.16 -6.14 -30.63
C LYS A 321 0.07 -7.55 -31.21
N ARG A 322 1.17 -8.31 -31.14
CA ARG A 322 1.21 -9.70 -31.64
C ARG A 322 0.64 -10.70 -30.63
N ALA A 323 0.80 -10.44 -29.34
CA ALA A 323 0.22 -11.27 -28.28
C ALA A 323 -1.31 -11.28 -28.30
N ALA A 324 -1.94 -10.18 -28.76
CA ALA A 324 -3.39 -10.10 -28.94
C ALA A 324 -3.95 -11.13 -29.92
N GLU A 325 -3.13 -11.62 -30.86
CA GLU A 325 -3.48 -12.67 -31.81
C GLU A 325 -3.41 -14.08 -31.20
N ARG A 326 -2.86 -14.20 -29.99
CA ARG A 326 -2.65 -15.43 -29.22
C ARG A 326 -3.56 -15.51 -27.98
N GLU A 327 -4.81 -15.13 -28.12
CA GLU A 327 -5.81 -15.18 -27.03
C GLU A 327 -6.89 -16.24 -27.32
N PRO A 328 -7.02 -17.30 -26.47
CA PRO A 328 -6.09 -17.67 -25.39
C PRO A 328 -4.80 -18.28 -25.95
N ALA A 329 -3.70 -18.18 -25.18
CA ALA A 329 -2.46 -18.88 -25.50
C ALA A 329 -2.62 -20.39 -25.31
N ASP A 330 -1.92 -21.19 -26.14
CA ASP A 330 -1.96 -22.65 -26.06
C ASP A 330 -1.25 -23.20 -24.82
N ILE A 331 -0.32 -22.41 -24.28
CA ILE A 331 0.47 -22.74 -23.10
C ILE A 331 -0.01 -21.93 -21.89
N VAL A 332 0.23 -22.44 -20.67
CA VAL A 332 -0.15 -21.78 -19.42
C VAL A 332 1.09 -21.50 -18.59
N THR A 333 1.29 -20.26 -18.18
CA THR A 333 2.46 -19.83 -17.40
C THR A 333 2.05 -19.37 -16.01
N TYR A 334 2.72 -19.89 -14.98
CA TYR A 334 2.71 -19.28 -13.64
C TYR A 334 3.83 -18.24 -13.56
N PRO A 335 3.50 -16.93 -13.45
CA PRO A 335 4.43 -15.84 -13.72
C PRO A 335 5.27 -15.45 -12.51
N LEU A 336 5.72 -16.41 -11.71
CA LEU A 336 6.55 -16.13 -10.56
C LEU A 336 8.01 -15.95 -11.01
N HIS A 337 8.61 -14.79 -10.72
CA HIS A 337 9.98 -14.46 -11.15
C HIS A 337 11.06 -14.71 -10.10
N GLY A 338 10.67 -14.99 -8.86
CA GLY A 338 11.51 -15.33 -7.72
C GLY A 338 11.05 -16.64 -7.08
N LEU A 339 11.56 -16.92 -5.90
CA LEU A 339 11.16 -18.08 -5.10
C LEU A 339 10.10 -17.64 -4.07
N GLY A 340 9.05 -18.42 -3.95
CA GLY A 340 8.03 -18.28 -2.92
C GLY A 340 6.83 -17.39 -3.28
N GLU A 341 5.63 -17.92 -3.03
CA GLU A 341 4.37 -17.19 -3.12
C GLU A 341 3.80 -16.92 -1.72
N ARG A 342 3.11 -15.80 -1.56
CA ARG A 342 2.57 -15.32 -0.29
C ARG A 342 1.08 -14.96 -0.31
N PHE A 343 0.49 -14.81 -1.51
CA PHE A 343 -0.92 -14.53 -1.72
C PHE A 343 -1.35 -14.97 -3.14
N PRO A 344 -2.48 -15.69 -3.32
CA PRO A 344 -3.53 -16.05 -2.33
C PRO A 344 -3.23 -17.31 -1.52
N PHE A 345 -2.02 -17.85 -1.57
CA PHE A 345 -1.56 -18.98 -0.77
C PHE A 345 -0.10 -18.79 -0.34
N ILE A 346 0.30 -19.49 0.72
CA ILE A 346 1.69 -19.48 1.20
C ILE A 346 2.38 -20.73 0.66
N ALA A 347 3.38 -20.54 -0.19
CA ALA A 347 4.23 -21.60 -0.72
C ALA A 347 5.68 -21.07 -0.84
N PRO A 348 6.52 -21.22 0.20
CA PRO A 348 7.87 -20.66 0.22
C PRO A 348 8.80 -21.28 -0.84
N ASP A 349 8.48 -22.47 -1.31
CA ASP A 349 9.18 -23.23 -2.34
C ASP A 349 8.60 -23.08 -3.75
N ALA A 350 7.53 -22.25 -3.90
CA ALA A 350 6.93 -22.04 -5.20
C ALA A 350 7.91 -21.35 -6.16
N GLU A 351 7.95 -21.84 -7.40
CA GLU A 351 8.71 -21.28 -8.51
C GLU A 351 7.85 -21.16 -9.76
N GLY A 352 8.22 -20.25 -10.67
CA GLY A 352 7.54 -20.08 -11.94
C GLY A 352 7.65 -21.33 -12.83
N PHE A 353 6.59 -21.64 -13.57
CA PHE A 353 6.58 -22.76 -14.52
C PHE A 353 5.74 -22.42 -15.76
N THR A 354 5.90 -23.21 -16.81
CA THR A 354 5.07 -23.19 -18.03
C THR A 354 4.59 -24.60 -18.36
N LEU A 355 3.29 -24.76 -18.62
CA LEU A 355 2.67 -25.99 -19.09
C LEU A 355 2.57 -25.94 -20.61
N GLY A 356 3.23 -26.88 -21.27
CA GLY A 356 3.39 -26.92 -22.72
C GLY A 356 4.72 -26.33 -23.17
N GLN A 357 4.93 -26.28 -24.49
CA GLN A 357 6.13 -25.69 -25.10
C GLN A 357 5.69 -24.47 -25.91
N PRO A 358 6.26 -23.28 -25.67
CA PRO A 358 5.96 -22.11 -26.46
C PRO A 358 6.38 -22.31 -27.93
N ALA A 359 5.51 -21.96 -28.85
CA ALA A 359 5.80 -22.02 -30.28
C ALA A 359 6.87 -20.99 -30.69
N ASP A 360 6.80 -19.83 -30.10
CA ASP A 360 7.72 -18.71 -30.31
C ASP A 360 7.74 -17.76 -29.09
N GLU A 361 8.51 -16.68 -29.20
CA GLU A 361 8.61 -15.63 -28.18
C GLU A 361 7.26 -14.94 -27.90
N ILE A 362 6.41 -14.82 -28.91
CA ILE A 362 5.10 -14.14 -28.79
C ILE A 362 4.15 -15.01 -27.96
N ASP A 363 4.15 -16.31 -28.20
CA ASP A 363 3.36 -17.26 -27.42
C ASP A 363 3.79 -17.26 -25.95
N GLN A 364 5.09 -17.24 -25.70
CA GLN A 364 5.65 -17.11 -24.34
C GLN A 364 5.22 -15.80 -23.69
N TYR A 365 5.27 -14.67 -24.41
CA TYR A 365 4.87 -13.37 -23.88
C TYR A 365 3.37 -13.30 -23.59
N ALA A 366 2.52 -13.78 -24.53
CA ALA A 366 1.08 -13.84 -24.34
C ALA A 366 0.68 -14.68 -23.13
N ALA A 367 1.28 -15.88 -23.00
CA ALA A 367 1.03 -16.76 -21.85
C ALA A 367 1.46 -16.15 -20.51
N LEU A 368 2.53 -15.35 -20.53
CA LEU A 368 2.99 -14.65 -19.32
C LEU A 368 2.00 -13.56 -18.88
N LEU A 369 1.49 -12.75 -19.82
CA LEU A 369 0.48 -11.73 -19.55
C LEU A 369 -0.82 -12.36 -19.00
N GLN A 370 -1.26 -13.47 -19.62
CA GLN A 370 -2.44 -14.22 -19.21
C GLN A 370 -2.24 -14.88 -17.86
N GLY A 371 -1.05 -15.43 -17.57
CA GLY A 371 -0.70 -16.02 -16.28
C GLY A 371 -0.83 -15.03 -15.12
N VAL A 372 -0.40 -13.77 -15.32
CA VAL A 372 -0.61 -12.70 -14.31
C VAL A 372 -2.10 -12.44 -14.10
N ALA A 373 -2.90 -12.38 -15.18
CA ALA A 373 -4.35 -12.20 -15.07
C ALA A 373 -5.04 -13.39 -14.37
N PHE A 374 -4.54 -14.61 -14.57
CA PHE A 374 -5.07 -15.81 -13.88
C PHE A 374 -4.76 -15.79 -12.38
N ILE A 375 -3.58 -15.36 -11.98
CA ILE A 375 -3.25 -15.19 -10.56
C ILE A 375 -4.10 -14.08 -9.94
N GLU A 376 -4.29 -12.97 -10.64
CA GLU A 376 -5.20 -11.91 -10.19
C GLU A 376 -6.63 -12.44 -9.99
N ARG A 377 -7.16 -13.20 -10.95
CA ARG A 377 -8.46 -13.86 -10.81
C ARG A 377 -8.51 -14.79 -9.60
N LEU A 378 -7.50 -15.64 -9.41
CA LEU A 378 -7.41 -16.54 -8.27
C LEU A 378 -7.39 -15.77 -6.93
N CYS A 379 -6.74 -14.61 -6.90
CA CYS A 379 -6.77 -13.74 -5.73
C CYS A 379 -8.20 -13.23 -5.44
N PHE A 380 -8.96 -12.84 -6.47
CA PHE A 380 -10.35 -12.42 -6.31
C PHE A 380 -11.28 -13.60 -5.95
N ASP A 381 -11.07 -14.78 -6.53
CA ASP A 381 -11.83 -15.99 -6.14
C ASP A 381 -11.56 -16.35 -4.68
N TYR A 382 -10.32 -16.17 -4.19
CA TYR A 382 -9.99 -16.36 -2.78
C TYR A 382 -10.69 -15.33 -1.87
N LEU A 383 -10.70 -14.06 -2.26
CA LEU A 383 -11.39 -13.00 -1.51
C LEU A 383 -12.91 -13.27 -1.43
N ASP A 384 -13.52 -13.68 -2.54
CA ASP A 384 -14.94 -14.08 -2.59
C ASP A 384 -15.22 -15.28 -1.67
N MET A 385 -14.33 -16.29 -1.67
CA MET A 385 -14.42 -17.43 -0.75
C MET A 385 -14.40 -17.01 0.73
N LEU A 386 -13.66 -15.94 1.07
CA LEU A 386 -13.63 -15.37 2.41
C LEU A 386 -14.83 -14.46 2.72
N GLY A 387 -15.77 -14.30 1.78
CA GLY A 387 -16.97 -13.48 1.92
C GLY A 387 -16.73 -11.98 1.72
N ALA A 388 -15.62 -11.60 1.08
CA ALA A 388 -15.37 -10.20 0.75
C ALA A 388 -16.35 -9.72 -0.33
N PRO A 389 -17.09 -8.62 -0.13
CA PRO A 389 -17.88 -8.02 -1.19
C PRO A 389 -16.96 -7.48 -2.28
N ILE A 390 -17.33 -7.70 -3.55
CA ILE A 390 -16.62 -7.18 -4.71
C ILE A 390 -17.66 -6.55 -5.62
N ASP A 391 -17.88 -5.25 -5.46
CA ASP A 391 -18.93 -4.50 -6.14
C ASP A 391 -18.34 -3.47 -7.10
N GLY A 392 -19.05 -3.21 -8.19
CA GLY A 392 -18.65 -2.24 -9.20
C GLY A 392 -17.35 -2.59 -9.94
N PRO A 393 -16.77 -1.60 -10.65
CA PRO A 393 -15.52 -1.76 -11.35
C PRO A 393 -14.34 -1.95 -10.39
N VAL A 394 -13.40 -2.85 -10.73
CA VAL A 394 -12.10 -2.92 -10.04
C VAL A 394 -11.23 -1.78 -10.54
N VAL A 395 -10.62 -1.02 -9.64
CA VAL A 395 -9.70 0.05 -10.03
C VAL A 395 -8.33 -0.53 -10.33
N PHE A 396 -7.79 -0.30 -11.53
CA PHE A 396 -6.46 -0.74 -11.92
C PHE A 396 -5.45 0.38 -11.80
N THR A 397 -4.35 0.11 -11.08
CA THR A 397 -3.26 1.07 -10.86
C THR A 397 -1.89 0.39 -11.01
N GLY A 398 -0.83 1.16 -10.83
CA GLY A 398 0.55 0.70 -11.01
C GLY A 398 1.00 0.65 -12.48
N GLY A 399 2.21 0.15 -12.69
CA GLY A 399 2.82 0.11 -14.03
C GLY A 399 2.05 -0.69 -15.06
N GLY A 400 1.41 -1.78 -14.64
CA GLY A 400 0.58 -2.62 -15.52
C GLY A 400 -0.70 -1.94 -16.05
N ALA A 401 -1.15 -0.84 -15.42
CA ALA A 401 -2.28 -0.06 -15.90
C ALA A 401 -1.93 0.87 -17.09
N ARG A 402 -0.66 0.96 -17.47
CA ARG A 402 -0.22 1.74 -18.64
C ARG A 402 -0.51 1.03 -19.96
N SER A 403 -0.50 -0.30 -19.99
CA SER A 403 -0.85 -1.08 -21.16
C SER A 403 -2.37 -1.21 -21.28
N ARG A 404 -2.96 -0.54 -22.27
CA ARG A 404 -4.40 -0.63 -22.57
C ARG A 404 -4.81 -2.06 -22.97
N TYR A 405 -3.94 -2.74 -23.73
CA TYR A 405 -4.13 -4.14 -24.11
C TYR A 405 -4.19 -5.05 -22.87
N TRP A 406 -3.20 -4.94 -21.98
CA TRP A 406 -3.16 -5.78 -20.79
C TRP A 406 -4.30 -5.48 -19.82
N CYS A 407 -4.73 -4.23 -19.71
CA CYS A 407 -5.94 -3.87 -18.96
C CYS A 407 -7.18 -4.58 -19.52
N GLN A 408 -7.37 -4.59 -20.87
CA GLN A 408 -8.48 -5.30 -21.50
C GLN A 408 -8.41 -6.81 -21.26
N LEU A 409 -7.24 -7.42 -21.44
CA LEU A 409 -7.02 -8.85 -21.17
C LEU A 409 -7.39 -9.23 -19.73
N ARG A 410 -6.90 -8.46 -18.75
CA ARG A 410 -7.23 -8.69 -17.33
C ARG A 410 -8.72 -8.49 -17.07
N THR A 411 -9.35 -7.51 -17.68
CA THR A 411 -10.79 -7.26 -17.62
C THR A 411 -11.59 -8.47 -18.11
N ASP A 412 -11.20 -9.05 -19.25
CA ASP A 412 -11.87 -10.23 -19.83
C ASP A 412 -11.69 -11.49 -18.97
N VAL A 413 -10.48 -11.69 -18.42
CA VAL A 413 -10.20 -12.80 -17.50
C VAL A 413 -10.99 -12.67 -16.19
N LEU A 414 -11.11 -11.45 -15.66
CA LEU A 414 -11.91 -11.20 -14.45
C LEU A 414 -13.42 -11.27 -14.72
N GLY A 415 -13.85 -11.03 -15.96
CA GLY A 415 -15.26 -10.99 -16.34
C GLY A 415 -16.05 -9.86 -15.71
N ARG A 416 -15.39 -8.74 -15.36
CA ARG A 416 -16.02 -7.57 -14.73
C ARG A 416 -15.38 -6.26 -15.19
N PRO A 417 -16.13 -5.15 -15.16
CA PRO A 417 -15.59 -3.84 -15.52
C PRO A 417 -14.40 -3.43 -14.66
N VAL A 418 -13.47 -2.68 -15.25
CA VAL A 418 -12.37 -2.05 -14.53
C VAL A 418 -12.35 -0.55 -14.79
N ALA A 419 -11.88 0.22 -13.81
CA ALA A 419 -11.74 1.67 -13.92
C ALA A 419 -10.25 2.05 -13.89
N LEU A 420 -9.86 2.98 -14.76
CA LEU A 420 -8.51 3.54 -14.80
C LEU A 420 -8.57 4.99 -14.31
N PRO A 421 -7.99 5.33 -13.16
CA PRO A 421 -7.89 6.72 -12.72
C PRO A 421 -6.87 7.48 -13.59
N GLU A 422 -7.04 8.81 -13.71
CA GLU A 422 -6.06 9.69 -14.34
C GLU A 422 -4.75 9.72 -13.55
N ASN A 423 -4.88 9.78 -12.23
CA ASN A 423 -3.78 9.77 -11.28
C ASN A 423 -4.17 8.89 -10.08
N ALA A 424 -3.24 8.07 -9.60
CA ALA A 424 -3.42 7.20 -8.43
C ALA A 424 -2.18 7.24 -7.54
N GLU A 425 -1.49 8.39 -7.49
CA GLU A 425 -0.32 8.57 -6.65
C GLU A 425 -0.71 8.64 -5.17
N ALA A 426 0.13 8.11 -4.29
CA ALA A 426 -0.10 8.14 -2.85
C ALA A 426 -0.22 9.59 -2.33
N ALA A 427 0.57 10.53 -2.87
CA ALA A 427 0.45 11.94 -2.55
C ALA A 427 -0.94 12.53 -2.87
N LEU A 428 -1.60 12.10 -3.98
CA LEU A 428 -2.99 12.48 -4.24
C LEU A 428 -3.91 11.94 -3.13
N GLY A 429 -3.71 10.69 -2.72
CA GLY A 429 -4.47 10.07 -1.63
C GLY A 429 -4.35 10.85 -0.32
N MET A 430 -3.17 11.35 -0.01
CA MET A 430 -2.95 12.20 1.18
C MET A 430 -3.60 13.58 1.02
N ALA A 431 -3.59 14.19 -0.16
CA ALA A 431 -4.32 15.43 -0.41
C ALA A 431 -5.84 15.24 -0.26
N VAL A 432 -6.39 14.10 -0.73
CA VAL A 432 -7.80 13.72 -0.51
C VAL A 432 -8.10 13.56 0.98
N LEU A 433 -7.22 12.89 1.73
CA LEU A 433 -7.38 12.72 3.17
C LEU A 433 -7.34 14.07 3.92
N ALA A 434 -6.40 14.95 3.57
CA ALA A 434 -6.31 16.30 4.11
C ALA A 434 -7.58 17.13 3.80
N ALA A 435 -8.14 16.98 2.59
CA ALA A 435 -9.36 17.64 2.19
C ALA A 435 -10.60 17.10 2.90
N ALA A 436 -10.54 15.86 3.38
CA ALA A 436 -11.67 15.20 4.02
C ALA A 436 -11.86 15.57 5.49
N ALA A 437 -10.98 16.37 6.10
CA ALA A 437 -11.01 16.67 7.54
C ALA A 437 -12.46 16.87 8.07
N GLY A 438 -12.94 15.91 8.87
CA GLY A 438 -14.30 15.92 9.42
C GLY A 438 -15.43 15.51 8.45
N ARG A 439 -15.14 15.09 7.22
CA ARG A 439 -16.08 14.57 6.22
C ARG A 439 -15.77 13.11 5.88
N LYS A 440 -16.70 12.39 5.23
CA LYS A 440 -16.41 11.07 4.71
C LYS A 440 -15.38 11.15 3.58
N VAL A 441 -14.31 10.36 3.70
CA VAL A 441 -13.21 10.36 2.71
C VAL A 441 -13.72 9.88 1.35
N ALA A 442 -14.61 8.90 1.32
CA ALA A 442 -15.20 8.42 0.07
C ALA A 442 -15.93 9.52 -0.73
N ASP A 443 -16.65 10.42 -0.05
CA ASP A 443 -17.36 11.52 -0.70
C ASP A 443 -16.38 12.55 -1.30
N VAL A 444 -15.29 12.84 -0.58
CA VAL A 444 -14.25 13.77 -1.05
C VAL A 444 -13.48 13.15 -2.20
N ALA A 445 -13.12 11.87 -2.10
CA ALA A 445 -12.44 11.17 -3.17
C ALA A 445 -13.26 11.14 -4.47
N SER A 446 -14.59 11.01 -4.39
CA SER A 446 -15.46 11.04 -5.57
C SER A 446 -15.41 12.37 -6.35
N ALA A 447 -15.06 13.46 -5.67
CA ALA A 447 -14.87 14.77 -6.31
C ALA A 447 -13.44 15.01 -6.81
N MET A 448 -12.44 14.42 -6.13
CA MET A 448 -11.02 14.69 -6.39
C MET A 448 -10.34 13.61 -7.24
N VAL A 449 -10.82 12.36 -7.23
CA VAL A 449 -10.24 11.29 -8.04
C VAL A 449 -11.01 11.17 -9.35
N ARG A 450 -10.33 11.45 -10.45
CA ARG A 450 -10.91 11.41 -11.79
C ARG A 450 -10.66 10.04 -12.41
N ILE A 451 -11.71 9.43 -12.95
CA ILE A 451 -11.61 8.21 -13.75
C ILE A 451 -11.44 8.60 -15.21
N ARG A 452 -10.31 8.22 -15.81
CA ARG A 452 -10.00 8.48 -17.21
C ARG A 452 -10.82 7.59 -18.14
N GLU A 453 -10.99 6.32 -17.76
CA GLU A 453 -11.61 5.31 -18.60
C GLU A 453 -12.22 4.20 -17.74
N VAL A 454 -13.35 3.67 -18.19
CA VAL A 454 -13.90 2.39 -17.72
C VAL A 454 -13.82 1.40 -18.88
N ILE A 455 -13.30 0.21 -18.61
CA ILE A 455 -13.12 -0.87 -19.59
C ILE A 455 -14.09 -1.98 -19.21
N ASP A 456 -15.00 -2.31 -20.12
CA ASP A 456 -15.90 -3.44 -19.97
C ASP A 456 -15.28 -4.72 -20.53
N PRO A 457 -15.58 -5.90 -19.94
CA PRO A 457 -15.16 -7.17 -20.52
C PRO A 457 -15.83 -7.37 -21.90
N ARG A 458 -15.07 -7.93 -22.84
CA ARG A 458 -15.58 -8.28 -24.19
C ARG A 458 -16.46 -9.53 -24.06
N PRO A 459 -17.78 -9.47 -24.36
CA PRO A 459 -18.68 -10.60 -24.14
C PRO A 459 -18.22 -11.88 -24.84
N GLU A 460 -17.65 -11.76 -26.04
CA GLU A 460 -17.14 -12.89 -26.81
C GLU A 460 -15.83 -13.48 -26.28
N ARG A 461 -15.17 -12.79 -25.36
CA ARG A 461 -13.92 -13.23 -24.72
C ARG A 461 -14.12 -13.75 -23.29
N VAL A 462 -15.20 -13.36 -22.62
CA VAL A 462 -15.56 -13.91 -21.32
C VAL A 462 -15.75 -15.41 -21.46
N GLY A 463 -15.00 -16.19 -20.66
CA GLY A 463 -15.00 -17.66 -20.73
C GLY A 463 -13.96 -18.27 -21.66
N CYS A 464 -13.40 -17.55 -22.66
CA CYS A 464 -12.33 -18.09 -23.51
C CYS A 464 -11.10 -18.55 -22.71
N PHE A 465 -10.82 -17.89 -21.60
CA PHE A 465 -9.66 -18.16 -20.74
C PHE A 465 -9.92 -19.21 -19.66
N ARG A 466 -11.17 -19.73 -19.56
CA ARG A 466 -11.60 -20.64 -18.49
C ARG A 466 -10.72 -21.88 -18.39
N GLU A 467 -10.51 -22.58 -19.51
CA GLU A 467 -9.74 -23.81 -19.54
C GLU A 467 -8.30 -23.58 -19.10
N SER A 468 -7.63 -22.56 -19.65
CA SER A 468 -6.25 -22.19 -19.29
C SER A 468 -6.13 -21.79 -17.81
N TYR A 469 -7.10 -21.03 -17.29
CA TYR A 469 -7.16 -20.68 -15.88
C TYR A 469 -7.27 -21.93 -14.99
N LEU A 470 -8.19 -22.85 -15.30
CA LEU A 470 -8.37 -24.07 -14.52
C LEU A 470 -7.16 -25.00 -14.61
N ARG A 471 -6.49 -25.08 -15.77
CA ARG A 471 -5.23 -25.82 -15.90
C ARG A 471 -4.14 -25.28 -14.96
N LEU A 472 -4.07 -23.94 -14.77
CA LEU A 472 -3.18 -23.33 -13.78
C LEU A 472 -3.57 -23.74 -12.36
N VAL A 473 -4.85 -23.64 -12.00
CA VAL A 473 -5.38 -24.01 -10.68
C VAL A 473 -5.07 -25.47 -10.35
N ASP A 474 -5.30 -26.38 -11.30
CA ASP A 474 -5.00 -27.82 -11.15
C ASP A 474 -3.51 -28.08 -10.88
N GLU A 475 -2.64 -27.42 -11.65
CA GLU A 475 -1.20 -27.59 -11.48
C GLU A 475 -0.72 -27.05 -10.13
N LEU A 476 -1.27 -25.94 -9.64
CA LEU A 476 -0.99 -25.42 -8.30
C LEU A 476 -1.40 -26.40 -7.20
N VAL A 477 -2.57 -27.05 -7.35
CA VAL A 477 -3.02 -28.14 -6.44
C VAL A 477 -2.10 -29.35 -6.53
N ARG A 478 -1.76 -29.81 -7.76
CA ARG A 478 -0.89 -30.98 -7.99
C ARG A 478 0.50 -30.79 -7.35
N ARG A 479 1.01 -29.57 -7.34
CA ARG A 479 2.27 -29.21 -6.66
C ARG A 479 2.13 -29.09 -5.13
N GLY A 480 0.90 -29.17 -4.59
CA GLY A 480 0.65 -29.02 -3.16
C GLY A 480 0.72 -27.57 -2.66
N TRP A 481 0.75 -26.59 -3.53
CA TRP A 481 0.82 -25.17 -3.15
C TRP A 481 -0.56 -24.60 -2.85
N LEU A 482 -1.58 -24.94 -3.65
CA LEU A 482 -2.94 -24.46 -3.49
C LEU A 482 -3.79 -25.50 -2.78
N LYS A 483 -4.56 -25.09 -1.76
CA LYS A 483 -5.52 -25.96 -1.06
C LYS A 483 -6.68 -26.33 -1.98
N THR A 484 -7.12 -27.59 -1.90
CA THR A 484 -8.24 -28.12 -2.69
C THR A 484 -9.53 -27.31 -2.50
N THR A 485 -9.79 -26.77 -1.29
CA THR A 485 -10.97 -25.96 -1.02
C THR A 485 -10.97 -24.65 -1.82
N VAL A 486 -9.82 -24.02 -1.99
CA VAL A 486 -9.67 -22.80 -2.82
C VAL A 486 -9.89 -23.16 -4.30
N ALA A 487 -9.31 -24.27 -4.77
CA ALA A 487 -9.50 -24.73 -6.13
C ALA A 487 -10.98 -25.05 -6.43
N GLN A 488 -11.68 -25.73 -5.53
CA GLN A 488 -13.12 -26.01 -5.68
C GLN A 488 -13.94 -24.72 -5.82
N HIS A 489 -13.63 -23.69 -5.03
CA HIS A 489 -14.28 -22.39 -5.16
C HIS A 489 -13.97 -21.72 -6.51
N ALA A 490 -12.70 -21.75 -6.94
CA ALA A 490 -12.29 -21.23 -8.25
C ALA A 490 -13.03 -21.95 -9.41
N TYR A 491 -13.24 -23.28 -9.32
CA TYR A 491 -14.05 -24.02 -10.31
C TYR A 491 -15.50 -23.54 -10.37
N GLN A 492 -16.12 -23.28 -9.22
CA GLN A 492 -17.49 -22.76 -9.14
C GLN A 492 -17.63 -21.36 -9.74
N ARG A 493 -16.59 -20.52 -9.55
CA ARG A 493 -16.55 -19.15 -10.06
C ARG A 493 -16.14 -19.05 -11.52
N ALA A 494 -15.53 -20.08 -12.09
CA ALA A 494 -15.09 -20.13 -13.47
C ALA A 494 -16.19 -20.45 -14.48
N VAL A 495 -17.45 -20.47 -14.06
CA VAL A 495 -18.64 -20.77 -14.92
C VAL A 495 -18.95 -19.61 -15.83
#